data_2c533ea5d2af6e3b984f7be3289cfa88
#
_entry.id   2c533ea5d2af6e3b984f7be3289cfa88
#
_cell.length_a   1.000
_cell.length_b   1.000
_cell.length_c   1.000
_cell.angle_alpha   90.00
_cell.angle_beta   90.00
_cell.angle_gamma   90.00
#
_symmetry.space_group_name_H-M   'P 1'
#
loop_
_entity.id
_entity.type
_entity.pdbx_description
1 polymer ?
#
loop_
_entity_poly.entity_id
_entity_poly.type
_entity_poly.pdbx_seq_one_letter_code
_entity_poly.pdbx_strand_id
1 'polypeptide(L)'
;MKNPLSLCILRLSAIGDVCHTLAVVQAIQRQYPDAEITWIIGKTEAMLMQDLPNVTLIPFDKKSSWKGIFTIWKQLAYKRFDFLLNMQTAFRASILSLGIKADKKMGFNKDRAREMQWLFTNQKVEQTSSLHVLDGQMMFAKAIGVTDLTPKWQLPIPVETVEKAKKWLDPMRKNVVISPCSSKAEKDWLIERYADIANWLIAQNINVILVGSPAKRELEMTACIQQLAPN
;
A
#
# COMPACT_ATOMS: atom_id res chain seq x y z
N MET A 1 28.85 1.04 -19.83
CA MET A 1 27.47 0.59 -19.46
C MET A 1 26.89 1.68 -18.58
N LYS A 2 25.66 2.18 -18.82
CA LYS A 2 24.99 3.07 -17.88
C LYS A 2 24.68 2.28 -16.60
N ASN A 3 24.95 2.85 -15.44
CA ASN A 3 24.54 2.26 -14.18
C ASN A 3 23.01 2.05 -14.17
N PRO A 4 22.50 0.97 -13.53
CA PRO A 4 21.09 0.76 -13.39
C PRO A 4 20.44 1.96 -12.67
N LEU A 5 19.20 2.28 -13.03
CA LEU A 5 18.43 3.35 -12.42
C LEU A 5 18.17 3.03 -10.95
N SER A 6 18.60 3.90 -10.04
CA SER A 6 18.48 3.71 -8.60
C SER A 6 17.38 4.59 -8.01
N LEU A 7 16.35 3.97 -7.43
CA LEU A 7 15.14 4.62 -6.96
C LEU A 7 14.89 4.37 -5.47
N CYS A 8 14.50 5.41 -4.76
CA CYS A 8 13.93 5.28 -3.42
C CYS A 8 12.45 5.71 -3.47
N ILE A 9 11.56 4.84 -3.04
CA ILE A 9 10.13 5.12 -2.90
C ILE A 9 9.82 5.32 -1.43
N LEU A 10 9.13 6.39 -1.09
CA LEU A 10 8.66 6.67 0.26
C LEU A 10 7.13 6.69 0.28
N ARG A 11 6.53 5.56 0.67
CA ARG A 11 5.10 5.41 0.93
C ARG A 11 4.89 4.45 2.10
N LEU A 12 4.47 4.98 3.23
CA LEU A 12 4.38 4.27 4.50
C LEU A 12 3.01 3.63 4.74
N SER A 13 1.94 4.22 4.22
CA SER A 13 0.53 3.84 4.48
C SER A 13 -0.46 4.67 3.64
N ALA A 14 -1.80 4.38 3.61
CA ALA A 14 -2.40 3.19 4.18
C ALA A 14 -2.28 2.00 3.21
N ILE A 15 -2.80 0.81 3.58
CA ILE A 15 -2.72 -0.41 2.74
C ILE A 15 -3.22 -0.14 1.31
N GLY A 16 -4.38 0.51 1.14
CA GLY A 16 -4.91 0.84 -0.19
C GLY A 16 -3.95 1.72 -1.01
N ASP A 17 -3.36 2.73 -0.38
CA ASP A 17 -2.38 3.60 -1.04
C ASP A 17 -1.08 2.87 -1.40
N VAL A 18 -0.68 1.91 -0.56
CA VAL A 18 0.47 1.03 -0.83
C VAL A 18 0.18 0.12 -2.02
N CYS A 19 -1.05 -0.40 -2.15
CA CYS A 19 -1.49 -1.12 -3.35
C CYS A 19 -1.44 -0.24 -4.60
N HIS A 20 -1.83 1.03 -4.52
CA HIS A 20 -1.66 1.97 -5.64
C HIS A 20 -0.18 2.19 -5.98
N THR A 21 0.67 2.30 -4.97
CA THR A 21 2.13 2.41 -5.17
C THR A 21 2.72 1.16 -5.83
N LEU A 22 2.18 -0.04 -5.55
CA LEU A 22 2.59 -1.26 -6.23
C LEU A 22 2.41 -1.14 -7.76
N ALA A 23 1.29 -0.59 -8.22
CA ALA A 23 1.06 -0.37 -9.66
C ALA A 23 2.13 0.57 -10.26
N VAL A 24 2.57 1.59 -9.51
CA VAL A 24 3.66 2.48 -9.93
C VAL A 24 4.98 1.72 -10.00
N VAL A 25 5.32 0.93 -8.98
CA VAL A 25 6.52 0.07 -8.95
C VAL A 25 6.56 -0.85 -10.17
N GLN A 26 5.45 -1.53 -10.45
CA GLN A 26 5.37 -2.46 -11.57
C GLN A 26 5.42 -1.76 -12.93
N ALA A 27 4.89 -0.55 -13.06
CA ALA A 27 5.07 0.26 -14.26
C ALA A 27 6.54 0.64 -14.48
N ILE A 28 7.25 1.00 -13.40
CA ILE A 28 8.69 1.29 -13.43
C ILE A 28 9.49 0.05 -13.83
N GLN A 29 9.21 -1.11 -13.23
CA GLN A 29 9.88 -2.36 -13.52
C GLN A 29 9.69 -2.81 -14.99
N ARG A 30 8.51 -2.58 -15.56
CA ARG A 30 8.27 -2.88 -16.98
C ARG A 30 9.12 -2.03 -17.91
N GLN A 31 9.30 -0.74 -17.61
CA GLN A 31 10.08 0.19 -18.42
C GLN A 31 11.59 0.06 -18.16
N TYR A 32 11.97 -0.22 -16.91
CA TYR A 32 13.35 -0.29 -16.44
C TYR A 32 13.55 -1.60 -15.67
N PRO A 33 13.72 -2.75 -16.38
CA PRO A 33 13.83 -4.07 -15.72
C PRO A 33 15.01 -4.19 -14.74
N ASP A 34 16.09 -3.45 -15.02
CA ASP A 34 17.31 -3.44 -14.19
C ASP A 34 17.31 -2.38 -13.09
N ALA A 35 16.18 -1.67 -12.89
CA ALA A 35 16.11 -0.63 -11.87
C ALA A 35 16.25 -1.21 -10.46
N GLU A 36 17.13 -0.60 -9.67
CA GLU A 36 17.28 -0.89 -8.24
C GLU A 36 16.27 -0.09 -7.42
N ILE A 37 15.21 -0.74 -6.98
CA ILE A 37 14.13 -0.09 -6.22
C ILE A 37 14.28 -0.39 -4.73
N THR A 38 14.43 0.66 -3.93
CA THR A 38 14.33 0.61 -2.47
C THR A 38 13.02 1.27 -2.06
N TRP A 39 12.16 0.56 -1.32
CA TRP A 39 10.88 1.08 -0.87
C TRP A 39 10.81 1.17 0.65
N ILE A 40 10.74 2.39 1.19
CA ILE A 40 10.48 2.64 2.60
C ILE A 40 8.97 2.58 2.81
N ILE A 41 8.53 1.58 3.55
CA ILE A 41 7.13 1.16 3.69
C ILE A 41 6.77 0.96 5.16
N GLY A 42 5.51 1.12 5.55
CA GLY A 42 5.09 0.81 6.92
C GLY A 42 5.25 -0.68 7.25
N LYS A 43 5.58 -0.99 8.51
CA LYS A 43 5.86 -2.37 8.96
C LYS A 43 4.72 -3.34 8.65
N THR A 44 3.47 -2.91 8.85
CA THR A 44 2.29 -3.73 8.56
C THR A 44 2.09 -3.90 7.05
N GLU A 45 2.25 -2.83 6.32
CA GLU A 45 2.11 -2.81 4.86
C GLU A 45 3.21 -3.63 4.17
N ALA A 46 4.40 -3.70 4.76
CA ALA A 46 5.52 -4.50 4.25
C ALA A 46 5.20 -6.00 4.22
N MET A 47 4.37 -6.50 5.13
CA MET A 47 3.97 -7.92 5.16
C MET A 47 3.21 -8.33 3.88
N LEU A 48 2.48 -7.39 3.27
CA LEU A 48 1.77 -7.64 2.01
C LEU A 48 2.72 -7.64 0.80
N MET A 49 3.86 -6.94 0.91
CA MET A 49 4.78 -6.69 -0.21
C MET A 49 6.09 -7.49 -0.09
N GLN A 50 6.23 -8.36 0.92
CA GLN A 50 7.50 -9.01 1.28
C GLN A 50 8.18 -9.77 0.15
N ASP A 51 7.40 -10.36 -0.76
CA ASP A 51 7.91 -11.21 -1.83
C ASP A 51 7.96 -10.49 -3.20
N LEU A 52 7.93 -9.15 -3.21
CA LEU A 52 8.05 -8.38 -4.45
C LEU A 52 9.43 -8.58 -5.09
N PRO A 53 9.49 -9.05 -6.34
CA PRO A 53 10.76 -9.25 -7.02
C PRO A 53 11.47 -7.92 -7.29
N ASN A 54 12.80 -7.91 -7.14
CA ASN A 54 13.67 -6.75 -7.44
C ASN A 54 13.32 -5.47 -6.66
N VAL A 55 12.72 -5.60 -5.47
CA VAL A 55 12.42 -4.48 -4.58
C VAL A 55 13.01 -4.74 -3.19
N THR A 56 13.88 -3.85 -2.73
CA THR A 56 14.37 -3.88 -1.36
C THR A 56 13.40 -3.12 -0.46
N LEU A 57 12.66 -3.83 0.39
CA LEU A 57 11.76 -3.21 1.36
C LEU A 57 12.54 -2.76 2.61
N ILE A 58 12.25 -1.54 3.08
CA ILE A 58 12.73 -1.02 4.37
C ILE A 58 11.51 -0.73 5.24
N PRO A 59 11.13 -1.66 6.15
CA PRO A 59 9.99 -1.48 7.01
C PRO A 59 10.20 -0.35 8.02
N PHE A 60 9.28 0.59 8.08
CA PHE A 60 9.25 1.68 9.04
C PHE A 60 8.17 1.44 10.09
N ASP A 61 8.57 1.37 11.36
CA ASP A 61 7.61 1.31 12.45
C ASP A 61 7.13 2.72 12.80
N LYS A 62 5.86 2.99 12.53
CA LYS A 62 5.22 4.29 12.81
C LYS A 62 5.18 4.63 14.31
N LYS A 63 5.33 3.62 15.19
CA LYS A 63 5.39 3.80 16.65
C LYS A 63 6.78 4.16 17.15
N SER A 64 7.82 3.97 16.33
CA SER A 64 9.22 4.13 16.74
C SER A 64 9.70 5.61 16.85
N SER A 65 8.82 6.59 16.63
CA SER A 65 9.15 8.02 16.75
C SER A 65 10.42 8.40 15.97
N TRP A 66 11.25 9.32 16.51
CA TRP A 66 12.51 9.78 15.92
C TRP A 66 13.57 8.69 15.77
N LYS A 67 13.59 7.71 16.68
CA LYS A 67 14.55 6.59 16.62
C LYS A 67 14.42 5.81 15.31
N GLY A 68 13.21 5.58 14.84
CA GLY A 68 12.98 4.90 13.56
C GLY A 68 13.49 5.70 12.35
N ILE A 69 13.36 7.03 12.38
CA ILE A 69 13.89 7.91 11.32
C ILE A 69 15.42 7.81 11.27
N PHE A 70 16.10 7.95 12.43
CA PHE A 70 17.55 7.83 12.50
C PHE A 70 18.06 6.45 12.08
N THR A 71 17.31 5.38 12.40
CA THR A 71 17.68 4.03 11.97
C THR A 71 17.68 3.92 10.44
N ILE A 72 16.65 4.45 9.75
CA ILE A 72 16.60 4.44 8.29
C ILE A 72 17.69 5.32 7.69
N TRP A 73 17.94 6.50 8.25
CA TRP A 73 19.02 7.36 7.80
C TRP A 73 20.37 6.68 7.90
N LYS A 74 20.65 5.97 9.01
CA LYS A 74 21.88 5.20 9.18
C LYS A 74 21.99 4.08 8.15
N GLN A 75 20.89 3.34 7.92
CA GLN A 75 20.83 2.24 6.95
C GLN A 75 21.09 2.72 5.52
N LEU A 76 20.65 3.93 5.18
CA LEU A 76 20.77 4.52 3.84
C LEU A 76 21.93 5.53 3.71
N ALA A 77 22.73 5.71 4.75
CA ALA A 77 23.79 6.73 4.79
C ALA A 77 24.78 6.67 3.61
N TYR A 78 25.07 5.47 3.13
CA TYR A 78 26.02 5.20 2.04
C TYR A 78 25.36 5.02 0.67
N LYS A 79 24.01 5.02 0.61
CA LYS A 79 23.27 4.95 -0.65
C LYS A 79 22.98 6.36 -1.19
N ARG A 80 23.08 6.50 -2.50
CA ARG A 80 22.62 7.68 -3.24
C ARG A 80 21.72 7.19 -4.37
N PHE A 81 20.57 7.83 -4.52
CA PHE A 81 19.56 7.46 -5.51
C PHE A 81 19.51 8.52 -6.62
N ASP A 82 19.18 8.10 -7.84
CA ASP A 82 18.84 9.03 -8.91
C ASP A 82 17.55 9.80 -8.56
N PHE A 83 16.57 9.06 -8.01
CA PHE A 83 15.27 9.63 -7.63
C PHE A 83 14.82 9.16 -6.25
N LEU A 84 14.30 10.10 -5.46
CA LEU A 84 13.43 9.83 -4.32
C LEU A 84 12.00 10.20 -4.71
N LEU A 85 11.11 9.22 -4.77
CA LEU A 85 9.68 9.40 -5.04
C LEU A 85 8.93 9.49 -3.71
N ASN A 86 8.75 10.72 -3.19
CA ASN A 86 8.03 10.94 -1.94
C ASN A 86 6.51 10.99 -2.18
N MET A 87 5.89 9.82 -2.16
CA MET A 87 4.45 9.64 -2.38
C MET A 87 3.63 9.73 -1.08
N GLN A 88 4.26 10.03 0.06
CA GLN A 88 3.61 10.19 1.36
C GLN A 88 3.53 11.67 1.72
N THR A 89 2.33 12.20 1.92
CA THR A 89 2.14 13.63 2.20
C THR A 89 2.28 14.01 3.68
N ALA A 90 2.36 13.04 4.59
CA ALA A 90 2.49 13.28 6.03
C ALA A 90 3.84 13.94 6.38
N PHE A 91 3.83 14.94 7.26
CA PHE A 91 5.01 15.70 7.69
C PHE A 91 6.18 14.83 8.16
N ARG A 92 5.86 13.75 8.91
CA ARG A 92 6.87 12.77 9.33
C ARG A 92 7.63 12.15 8.15
N ALA A 93 6.95 11.84 7.06
CA ALA A 93 7.58 11.31 5.87
C ALA A 93 8.45 12.36 5.17
N SER A 94 8.01 13.60 5.19
CA SER A 94 8.80 14.72 4.68
C SER A 94 10.10 14.88 5.47
N ILE A 95 10.07 14.79 6.79
CA ILE A 95 11.27 14.77 7.63
C ILE A 95 12.16 13.56 7.32
N LEU A 96 11.55 12.36 7.22
CA LEU A 96 12.29 11.15 6.87
C LEU A 96 13.04 11.31 5.54
N SER A 97 12.45 12.01 4.56
CA SER A 97 13.05 12.28 3.25
C SER A 97 14.32 13.14 3.29
N LEU A 98 14.54 13.93 4.37
CA LEU A 98 15.71 14.80 4.47
C LEU A 98 17.03 14.02 4.48
N GLY A 99 17.10 12.93 5.25
CA GLY A 99 18.31 12.12 5.36
C GLY A 99 18.53 11.14 4.20
N ILE A 100 17.62 11.09 3.23
CA ILE A 100 17.78 10.25 2.03
C ILE A 100 18.50 11.07 0.95
N LYS A 101 19.67 10.58 0.52
CA LYS A 101 20.45 11.23 -0.54
C LYS A 101 19.89 10.84 -1.90
N ALA A 102 19.38 11.80 -2.64
CA ALA A 102 18.89 11.61 -4.02
C ALA A 102 19.18 12.87 -4.86
N ASP A 103 19.43 12.65 -6.15
CA ASP A 103 19.68 13.76 -7.09
C ASP A 103 18.39 14.56 -7.30
N LYS A 104 17.28 13.84 -7.47
CA LYS A 104 15.95 14.43 -7.62
C LYS A 104 15.02 13.90 -6.53
N LYS A 105 14.54 14.79 -5.67
CA LYS A 105 13.53 14.50 -4.65
C LYS A 105 12.19 14.97 -5.17
N MET A 106 11.37 14.04 -5.64
CA MET A 106 10.07 14.32 -6.23
C MET A 106 8.95 14.28 -5.19
N GLY A 107 8.02 15.21 -5.27
CA GLY A 107 6.81 15.25 -4.47
C GLY A 107 5.59 15.57 -5.31
N PHE A 108 4.43 15.55 -4.69
CA PHE A 108 3.20 15.96 -5.35
C PHE A 108 3.23 17.43 -5.76
N ASN A 109 2.44 17.76 -6.75
CA ASN A 109 2.16 19.13 -7.13
C ASN A 109 1.40 19.87 -6.00
N LYS A 110 1.21 21.19 -6.15
CA LYS A 110 0.61 22.06 -5.13
C LYS A 110 -0.79 21.61 -4.70
N ASP A 111 -1.58 21.05 -5.61
CA ASP A 111 -2.97 20.68 -5.32
C ASP A 111 -3.08 19.41 -4.47
N ARG A 112 -2.13 18.49 -4.60
CA ARG A 112 -2.08 17.22 -3.86
C ARG A 112 -1.11 17.21 -2.69
N ALA A 113 -0.12 18.12 -2.67
CA ALA A 113 0.80 18.25 -1.57
C ALA A 113 0.05 18.67 -0.29
N ARG A 114 0.36 18.01 0.81
CA ARG A 114 -0.15 18.31 2.15
C ARG A 114 1.02 18.54 3.09
N GLU A 115 0.75 19.12 4.25
CA GLU A 115 1.71 19.27 5.35
C GLU A 115 3.07 19.79 4.90
N MET A 116 3.09 20.80 4.04
CA MET A 116 4.28 21.47 3.52
C MET A 116 5.29 20.55 2.81
N GLN A 117 4.86 19.41 2.24
CA GLN A 117 5.73 18.47 1.51
C GLN A 117 6.62 19.18 0.47
N TRP A 118 6.12 20.25 -0.12
CA TRP A 118 6.81 21.03 -1.16
C TRP A 118 8.13 21.66 -0.68
N LEU A 119 8.32 21.84 0.64
CA LEU A 119 9.58 22.34 1.22
C LEU A 119 10.69 21.28 1.22
N PHE A 120 10.33 20.00 1.11
CA PHE A 120 11.23 18.85 1.25
C PHE A 120 11.55 18.19 -0.10
N THR A 121 11.06 18.77 -1.20
CA THR A 121 11.22 18.23 -2.55
C THR A 121 11.77 19.30 -3.48
N ASN A 122 12.67 18.91 -4.40
CA ASN A 122 13.26 19.81 -5.39
C ASN A 122 12.64 19.66 -6.79
N GLN A 123 11.74 18.67 -6.96
CA GLN A 123 10.97 18.48 -8.18
C GLN A 123 9.53 18.09 -7.83
N LYS A 124 8.57 18.53 -8.62
CA LYS A 124 7.15 18.21 -8.47
C LYS A 124 6.68 17.39 -9.67
N VAL A 125 5.81 16.41 -9.43
CA VAL A 125 5.15 15.70 -10.52
C VAL A 125 4.12 16.61 -11.19
N GLU A 126 3.81 16.35 -12.46
CA GLU A 126 2.80 17.07 -13.20
C GLU A 126 1.42 16.93 -12.54
N GLN A 127 0.60 17.94 -12.74
CA GLN A 127 -0.79 17.90 -12.33
C GLN A 127 -1.57 16.96 -13.25
N THR A 128 -2.50 16.20 -12.67
CA THR A 128 -3.49 15.44 -13.41
C THR A 128 -4.89 15.99 -13.10
N SER A 129 -5.76 16.02 -14.09
CA SER A 129 -7.16 16.42 -13.93
C SER A 129 -7.98 15.38 -13.14
N SER A 130 -7.50 14.13 -13.07
CA SER A 130 -8.14 13.07 -12.31
C SER A 130 -8.00 13.33 -10.81
N LEU A 131 -9.09 13.16 -10.06
CA LEU A 131 -9.10 13.19 -8.59
C LEU A 131 -8.66 11.86 -7.95
N HIS A 132 -8.59 10.79 -8.73
CA HIS A 132 -8.24 9.46 -8.21
C HIS A 132 -6.80 9.43 -7.69
N VAL A 133 -6.59 8.75 -6.55
CA VAL A 133 -5.29 8.68 -5.88
C VAL A 133 -4.25 7.97 -6.74
N LEU A 134 -4.64 6.87 -7.39
CA LEU A 134 -3.77 6.09 -8.29
C LEU A 134 -3.19 6.97 -9.41
N ASP A 135 -4.03 7.76 -10.09
CA ASP A 135 -3.58 8.60 -11.20
C ASP A 135 -2.56 9.63 -10.73
N GLY A 136 -2.78 10.21 -9.54
CA GLY A 136 -1.80 11.09 -8.91
C GLY A 136 -0.47 10.39 -8.59
N GLN A 137 -0.50 9.12 -8.19
CA GLN A 137 0.71 8.34 -7.93
C GLN A 137 1.40 7.93 -9.25
N MET A 138 0.65 7.58 -10.29
CA MET A 138 1.22 7.23 -11.61
C MET A 138 2.00 8.40 -12.25
N MET A 139 1.72 9.66 -11.85
CA MET A 139 2.52 10.81 -12.31
C MET A 139 3.98 10.73 -11.88
N PHE A 140 4.31 10.02 -10.80
CA PHE A 140 5.72 9.78 -10.42
C PHE A 140 6.42 8.86 -11.43
N ALA A 141 5.75 7.80 -11.90
CA ALA A 141 6.30 6.94 -12.96
C ALA A 141 6.48 7.74 -14.27
N LYS A 142 5.48 8.52 -14.66
CA LYS A 142 5.57 9.41 -15.83
C LYS A 142 6.75 10.38 -15.72
N ALA A 143 6.97 10.98 -14.55
CA ALA A 143 8.00 11.99 -14.33
C ALA A 143 9.44 11.44 -14.42
N ILE A 144 9.63 10.12 -14.28
CA ILE A 144 10.92 9.45 -14.49
C ILE A 144 11.03 8.79 -15.89
N GLY A 145 10.07 9.04 -16.77
CA GLY A 145 10.12 8.62 -18.17
C GLY A 145 9.38 7.32 -18.50
N VAL A 146 8.54 6.80 -17.58
CA VAL A 146 7.67 5.65 -17.89
C VAL A 146 6.57 6.08 -18.87
N THR A 147 6.46 5.36 -19.97
CA THR A 147 5.50 5.65 -21.06
C THR A 147 4.21 4.83 -20.94
N ASP A 148 4.30 3.55 -20.55
CA ASP A 148 3.12 2.71 -20.26
C ASP A 148 2.66 2.89 -18.82
N LEU A 149 1.66 3.72 -18.63
CA LEU A 149 1.05 3.99 -17.32
C LEU A 149 -0.13 3.06 -17.02
N THR A 150 -0.35 2.01 -17.78
CA THR A 150 -1.40 1.02 -17.51
C THR A 150 -1.16 0.36 -16.15
N PRO A 151 -2.05 0.53 -15.17
CA PRO A 151 -1.84 -0.04 -13.85
C PRO A 151 -1.98 -1.56 -13.88
N LYS A 152 -1.06 -2.25 -13.20
CA LYS A 152 -1.12 -3.70 -12.97
C LYS A 152 -0.86 -3.97 -11.49
N TRP A 153 -1.47 -5.04 -10.96
CA TRP A 153 -1.34 -5.44 -9.57
C TRP A 153 -1.02 -6.93 -9.48
N GLN A 154 0.22 -7.29 -9.68
CA GLN A 154 0.70 -8.66 -9.49
C GLN A 154 1.31 -8.78 -8.10
N LEU A 155 0.48 -9.12 -7.11
CA LEU A 155 0.96 -9.43 -5.77
C LEU A 155 1.57 -10.84 -5.77
N PRO A 156 2.82 -10.99 -5.34
CA PRO A 156 3.41 -12.31 -5.14
C PRO A 156 2.80 -12.92 -3.88
N ILE A 157 1.81 -13.79 -4.06
CA ILE A 157 1.17 -14.49 -2.95
C ILE A 157 1.86 -15.85 -2.80
N PRO A 158 2.48 -16.15 -1.64
CA PRO A 158 3.09 -17.45 -1.40
C PRO A 158 2.10 -18.60 -1.59
N VAL A 159 2.53 -19.69 -2.23
CA VAL A 159 1.69 -20.86 -2.50
C VAL A 159 1.05 -21.38 -1.21
N GLU A 160 1.80 -21.41 -0.12
CA GLU A 160 1.29 -21.81 1.20
C GLU A 160 0.10 -20.94 1.66
N THR A 161 0.15 -19.63 1.39
CA THR A 161 -0.94 -18.70 1.72
C THR A 161 -2.17 -18.98 0.87
N VAL A 162 -2.00 -19.29 -0.41
CA VAL A 162 -3.09 -19.71 -1.30
C VAL A 162 -3.75 -20.99 -0.79
N GLU A 163 -2.95 -22.00 -0.42
CA GLU A 163 -3.47 -23.27 0.12
C GLU A 163 -4.20 -23.08 1.46
N LYS A 164 -3.73 -22.18 2.31
CA LYS A 164 -4.45 -21.81 3.53
C LYS A 164 -5.80 -21.15 3.22
N ALA A 165 -5.85 -20.27 2.23
CA ALA A 165 -7.08 -19.58 1.84
C ALA A 165 -8.11 -20.54 1.24
N LYS A 166 -7.67 -21.54 0.47
CA LYS A 166 -8.56 -22.56 -0.12
C LYS A 166 -9.42 -23.32 0.91
N LYS A 167 -8.96 -23.43 2.17
CA LYS A 167 -9.72 -24.10 3.24
C LYS A 167 -11.04 -23.38 3.58
N TRP A 168 -11.14 -22.10 3.27
CA TRP A 168 -12.32 -21.27 3.52
C TRP A 168 -13.24 -21.17 2.29
N LEU A 169 -12.72 -21.55 1.12
CA LEU A 169 -13.44 -21.45 -0.14
C LEU A 169 -14.21 -22.76 -0.39
N ASP A 170 -15.48 -22.64 -0.74
CA ASP A 170 -16.27 -23.74 -1.23
C ASP A 170 -16.10 -23.83 -2.77
N PRO A 171 -15.58 -24.94 -3.30
CA PRO A 171 -15.37 -25.10 -4.75
C PRO A 171 -16.67 -25.28 -5.55
N MET A 172 -17.76 -25.65 -4.89
CA MET A 172 -19.05 -25.93 -5.53
C MET A 172 -20.03 -24.76 -5.46
N ARG A 173 -19.75 -23.77 -4.62
CA ARG A 173 -20.60 -22.59 -4.42
C ARG A 173 -19.86 -21.31 -4.79
N LYS A 174 -20.60 -20.26 -5.08
CA LYS A 174 -20.01 -18.91 -5.13
C LYS A 174 -19.52 -18.53 -3.73
N ASN A 175 -18.37 -17.88 -3.67
CA ASN A 175 -17.78 -17.40 -2.43
C ASN A 175 -17.90 -15.87 -2.38
N VAL A 176 -18.41 -15.35 -1.28
CA VAL A 176 -18.48 -13.90 -0.99
C VAL A 176 -17.70 -13.60 0.27
N VAL A 177 -16.79 -12.64 0.16
CA VAL A 177 -16.00 -12.16 1.30
C VAL A 177 -16.61 -10.87 1.81
N ILE A 178 -16.89 -10.80 3.11
CA ILE A 178 -17.35 -9.60 3.81
C ILE A 178 -16.27 -9.15 4.79
N SER A 179 -15.79 -7.90 4.63
CA SER A 179 -14.88 -7.23 5.55
C SER A 179 -15.67 -6.13 6.30
N PRO A 180 -16.23 -6.44 7.48
CA PRO A 180 -17.20 -5.55 8.13
C PRO A 180 -16.55 -4.36 8.85
N CYS A 181 -15.25 -4.42 9.11
CA CYS A 181 -14.56 -3.41 9.91
C CYS A 181 -13.63 -2.53 9.09
N SER A 182 -13.54 -1.27 9.46
CA SER A 182 -12.52 -0.34 9.00
C SER A 182 -11.56 0.04 10.14
N SER A 183 -10.52 0.80 9.82
CA SER A 183 -9.60 1.33 10.85
C SER A 183 -10.27 2.33 11.83
N LYS A 184 -11.47 2.83 11.48
CA LYS A 184 -12.24 3.81 12.24
C LYS A 184 -13.66 3.31 12.42
N ALA A 185 -14.09 3.15 13.68
CA ALA A 185 -15.39 2.60 14.03
C ALA A 185 -16.57 3.37 13.41
N GLU A 186 -16.43 4.70 13.28
CA GLU A 186 -17.46 5.55 12.66
C GLU A 186 -17.70 5.29 11.16
N LYS A 187 -16.87 4.46 10.54
CA LYS A 187 -17.01 4.03 9.15
C LYS A 187 -17.58 2.63 9.01
N ASP A 188 -17.72 1.91 10.12
CA ASP A 188 -18.29 0.58 10.09
C ASP A 188 -19.81 0.70 9.89
N TRP A 189 -20.37 -0.24 9.16
CA TRP A 189 -21.82 -0.32 9.02
C TRP A 189 -22.42 -1.09 10.19
N LEU A 190 -23.76 -1.15 10.29
CA LEU A 190 -24.47 -1.80 11.37
C LEU A 190 -24.29 -3.32 11.32
N ILE A 191 -24.07 -3.93 12.48
CA ILE A 191 -23.85 -5.39 12.62
C ILE A 191 -25.05 -6.17 12.05
N GLU A 192 -26.25 -5.72 12.39
CA GLU A 192 -27.49 -6.36 11.97
C GLU A 192 -27.62 -6.36 10.44
N ARG A 193 -27.18 -5.30 9.77
CA ARG A 193 -27.23 -5.19 8.32
C ARG A 193 -26.22 -6.10 7.62
N TYR A 194 -25.05 -6.29 8.21
CA TYR A 194 -24.10 -7.30 7.72
C TYR A 194 -24.68 -8.72 7.89
N ALA A 195 -25.33 -8.99 9.02
CA ALA A 195 -25.99 -10.27 9.26
C ALA A 195 -27.17 -10.51 8.30
N ASP A 196 -28.00 -9.50 8.02
CA ASP A 196 -29.08 -9.59 7.03
C ASP A 196 -28.55 -9.97 5.65
N ILE A 197 -27.46 -9.33 5.19
CA ILE A 197 -26.80 -9.65 3.92
C ILE A 197 -26.22 -11.06 3.95
N ALA A 198 -25.55 -11.45 5.03
CA ALA A 198 -24.99 -12.79 5.16
C ALA A 198 -26.09 -13.86 5.08
N ASN A 199 -27.21 -13.71 5.81
CA ASN A 199 -28.35 -14.61 5.77
C ASN A 199 -28.98 -14.69 4.38
N TRP A 200 -29.12 -13.54 3.71
CA TRP A 200 -29.64 -13.50 2.35
C TRP A 200 -28.73 -14.25 1.36
N LEU A 201 -27.40 -14.08 1.47
CA LEU A 201 -26.43 -14.80 0.64
C LEU A 201 -26.47 -16.31 0.90
N ILE A 202 -26.53 -16.72 2.18
CA ILE A 202 -26.63 -18.14 2.58
C ILE A 202 -27.90 -18.77 1.99
N ALA A 203 -29.04 -18.08 2.05
CA ALA A 203 -30.29 -18.53 1.45
C ALA A 203 -30.22 -18.71 -0.08
N GLN A 204 -29.28 -18.03 -0.75
CA GLN A 204 -28.97 -18.19 -2.18
C GLN A 204 -27.91 -19.27 -2.45
N ASN A 205 -27.59 -20.14 -1.48
CA ASN A 205 -26.54 -21.16 -1.57
C ASN A 205 -25.15 -20.57 -1.87
N ILE A 206 -24.83 -19.41 -1.30
CA ILE A 206 -23.52 -18.74 -1.43
C ILE A 206 -22.73 -18.93 -0.14
N ASN A 207 -21.46 -19.32 -0.25
CA ASN A 207 -20.55 -19.41 0.88
C ASN A 207 -20.13 -17.99 1.31
N VAL A 208 -20.33 -17.64 2.58
CA VAL A 208 -19.99 -16.33 3.14
C VAL A 208 -18.78 -16.44 4.05
N ILE A 209 -17.78 -15.62 3.80
CA ILE A 209 -16.52 -15.61 4.54
C ILE A 209 -16.34 -14.23 5.17
N LEU A 210 -16.30 -14.18 6.50
CA LEU A 210 -15.96 -12.93 7.22
C LEU A 210 -14.44 -12.81 7.35
N VAL A 211 -13.91 -11.66 7.01
CA VAL A 211 -12.47 -11.36 7.14
C VAL A 211 -12.25 -10.10 7.97
N GLY A 212 -11.19 -10.12 8.77
CA GLY A 212 -10.80 -8.99 9.62
C GLY A 212 -9.42 -9.18 10.21
N SER A 213 -8.98 -8.21 11.01
CA SER A 213 -7.74 -8.29 11.77
C SER A 213 -7.97 -8.97 13.15
N PRO A 214 -6.90 -9.38 13.85
CA PRO A 214 -7.01 -9.93 15.20
C PRO A 214 -7.29 -8.86 16.29
N ALA A 215 -7.65 -7.64 15.90
CA ALA A 215 -8.01 -6.59 16.83
C ALA A 215 -9.30 -6.95 17.57
N LYS A 216 -9.34 -6.73 18.91
CA LYS A 216 -10.46 -7.10 19.77
C LYS A 216 -11.81 -6.65 19.22
N ARG A 217 -11.91 -5.39 18.80
CA ARG A 217 -13.14 -4.83 18.21
C ARG A 217 -13.61 -5.59 16.95
N GLU A 218 -12.69 -5.97 16.08
CA GLU A 218 -13.02 -6.70 14.85
C GLU A 218 -13.45 -8.13 15.13
N LEU A 219 -12.79 -8.78 16.10
CA LEU A 219 -13.19 -10.12 16.57
C LEU A 219 -14.58 -10.11 17.19
N GLU A 220 -14.89 -9.11 18.03
CA GLU A 220 -16.22 -8.95 18.65
C GLU A 220 -17.29 -8.72 17.59
N MET A 221 -17.04 -7.83 16.61
CA MET A 221 -18.00 -7.55 15.55
C MET A 221 -18.25 -8.76 14.66
N THR A 222 -17.20 -9.48 14.24
CA THR A 222 -17.36 -10.70 13.43
C THR A 222 -18.10 -11.80 14.20
N ALA A 223 -17.82 -11.97 15.51
CA ALA A 223 -18.53 -12.92 16.34
C ALA A 223 -20.02 -12.59 16.45
N CYS A 224 -20.39 -11.33 16.63
CA CYS A 224 -21.78 -10.89 16.64
C CYS A 224 -22.49 -11.18 15.30
N ILE A 225 -21.83 -10.89 14.17
CA ILE A 225 -22.39 -11.19 12.84
C ILE A 225 -22.61 -12.70 12.69
N GLN A 226 -21.65 -13.54 13.12
CA GLN A 226 -21.78 -15.00 13.05
C GLN A 226 -22.92 -15.53 13.94
N GLN A 227 -23.16 -14.93 15.10
CA GLN A 227 -24.30 -15.31 15.96
C GLN A 227 -25.64 -14.99 15.31
N LEU A 228 -25.74 -13.88 14.57
CA LEU A 228 -26.96 -13.45 13.88
C LEU A 228 -27.17 -14.13 12.52
N ALA A 229 -26.10 -14.64 11.92
CA ALA A 229 -26.10 -15.36 10.65
C ALA A 229 -25.32 -16.67 10.79
N PRO A 230 -25.84 -17.66 11.54
CA PRO A 230 -25.21 -18.97 11.67
C PRO A 230 -25.28 -19.73 10.35
N ASN A 231 -24.16 -20.35 9.93
CA ASN A 231 -24.10 -21.27 8.79
C ASN A 231 -24.78 -22.60 9.11
#